data_f35cc01ab242f76dd276f3d5b75f4fc0
#
_entry.id   f35cc01ab242f76dd276f3d5b75f4fc0
#
_cell.length_a   1.000
_cell.length_b   1.000
_cell.length_c   1.000
_cell.angle_alpha   90.00
_cell.angle_beta   90.00
_cell.angle_gamma   90.00
#
_symmetry.space_group_name_H-M   'P 1'
#
loop_
_entity.id
_entity.type
_entity.pdbx_description
1 polymer ?
#
loop_
_entity_poly.entity_id
_entity_poly.type
_entity_poly.pdbx_seq_one_letter_code
_entity_poly.pdbx_strand_id
1 'polypeptide(L)'
;CWIPDYKLDGLAGELSHPKENTKNHIYVGPLSRFKKKNSKPQYDILAIVSGPEPQRSIFEKILTSQLIKHKKECLLVQGKPESKYYDKINNLTIKSHLSAIELNQAILNSELIICRSGYLTIMDLITLEKNAILVPTPGQTEQEYLAQYLSKENLFQNQNQKNLSISIAQKQSEHFVKLS
;
A
#
# COMPACT_ATOMS: atom_id res chain seq x y z
N CYS A 1 26.46 5.42 5.87
CA CYS A 1 25.04 5.12 6.08
C CYS A 1 24.54 4.24 4.95
N TRP A 2 23.73 3.20 5.26
CA TRP A 2 23.10 2.34 4.27
C TRP A 2 21.68 2.85 4.03
N ILE A 3 21.34 3.08 2.76
CA ILE A 3 20.03 3.64 2.37
C ILE A 3 19.28 2.55 1.60
N PRO A 4 18.11 2.12 2.09
CA PRO A 4 17.29 1.10 1.43
C PRO A 4 16.47 1.71 0.29
N ASP A 5 17.17 2.21 -0.74
CA ASP A 5 16.57 2.80 -1.93
C ASP A 5 17.50 2.55 -3.15
N TYR A 6 17.00 2.81 -4.34
CA TYR A 6 17.81 2.81 -5.56
C TYR A 6 18.77 4.01 -5.58
N LYS A 7 19.94 3.83 -6.18
CA LYS A 7 20.93 4.91 -6.30
C LYS A 7 20.48 6.01 -7.29
N LEU A 8 19.73 5.64 -8.30
CA LEU A 8 19.11 6.52 -9.29
C LEU A 8 17.60 6.26 -9.23
N ASP A 9 16.80 7.30 -9.46
CA ASP A 9 15.33 7.22 -9.48
C ASP A 9 14.75 6.57 -8.20
N GLY A 10 15.22 7.06 -7.05
CA GLY A 10 14.87 6.52 -5.75
C GLY A 10 13.38 6.60 -5.43
N LEU A 11 12.88 5.61 -4.67
CA LEU A 11 11.47 5.51 -4.26
C LEU A 11 11.06 6.58 -3.26
N ALA A 12 12.01 7.14 -2.52
CA ALA A 12 11.76 8.16 -1.49
C ALA A 12 12.17 9.58 -1.91
N GLY A 13 12.63 9.78 -3.16
CA GLY A 13 13.00 11.08 -3.67
C GLY A 13 13.97 11.83 -2.76
N GLU A 14 13.67 13.08 -2.41
CA GLU A 14 14.55 13.90 -1.55
C GLU A 14 14.75 13.34 -0.13
N LEU A 15 13.88 12.46 0.37
CA LEU A 15 14.03 11.83 1.69
C LEU A 15 15.23 10.87 1.75
N SER A 16 15.55 10.22 0.64
CA SER A 16 16.70 9.31 0.52
C SER A 16 17.86 9.93 -0.26
N HIS A 17 17.60 10.99 -1.05
CA HIS A 17 18.57 11.68 -1.91
C HIS A 17 18.67 13.17 -1.52
N PRO A 18 19.28 13.49 -0.38
CA PRO A 18 19.44 14.88 0.04
C PRO A 18 20.34 15.65 -0.95
N LYS A 19 20.04 16.93 -1.16
CA LYS A 19 20.78 17.81 -2.10
C LYS A 19 22.25 18.02 -1.69
N GLU A 20 22.56 17.89 -0.40
CA GLU A 20 23.93 17.98 0.09
C GLU A 20 24.63 16.63 -0.07
N ASN A 21 25.76 16.65 -0.77
CA ASN A 21 26.55 15.48 -1.12
C ASN A 21 27.23 14.88 0.13
N THR A 22 26.56 13.97 0.81
CA THR A 22 27.10 13.24 1.95
C THR A 22 27.95 12.07 1.45
N LYS A 23 29.27 12.19 1.56
CA LYS A 23 30.30 11.28 0.98
C LYS A 23 30.23 9.81 1.41
N ASN A 24 29.28 9.38 2.26
CA ASN A 24 29.26 8.04 2.86
C ASN A 24 27.88 7.35 2.75
N HIS A 25 27.14 7.56 1.66
CA HIS A 25 25.88 6.88 1.40
C HIS A 25 26.09 5.67 0.49
N ILE A 26 25.62 4.50 0.92
CA ILE A 26 25.59 3.26 0.14
C ILE A 26 24.12 2.89 -0.06
N TYR A 27 23.66 2.95 -1.30
CA TYR A 27 22.32 2.52 -1.68
C TYR A 27 22.31 1.02 -1.90
N VAL A 28 21.40 0.33 -1.20
CA VAL A 28 21.31 -1.14 -1.20
C VAL A 28 20.07 -1.67 -1.92
N GLY A 29 19.29 -0.77 -2.53
CA GLY A 29 18.01 -1.11 -3.14
C GLY A 29 16.89 -1.29 -2.11
N PRO A 30 15.63 -1.47 -2.57
CA PRO A 30 14.50 -1.72 -1.71
C PRO A 30 14.71 -2.99 -0.87
N LEU A 31 14.41 -2.90 0.43
CA LEU A 31 14.48 -4.04 1.34
C LEU A 31 13.06 -4.55 1.62
N SER A 32 12.79 -5.77 1.23
CA SER A 32 11.52 -6.43 1.51
C SER A 32 11.73 -7.81 2.10
N ARG A 33 10.88 -8.16 3.07
CA ARG A 33 10.77 -9.54 3.60
C ARG A 33 9.91 -10.44 2.72
N PHE A 34 9.23 -9.86 1.73
CA PHE A 34 8.31 -10.56 0.84
C PHE A 34 9.03 -11.10 -0.40
N LYS A 35 8.46 -12.15 -0.97
CA LYS A 35 8.99 -12.81 -2.16
C LYS A 35 7.92 -12.95 -3.22
N LYS A 36 8.24 -12.55 -4.44
CA LYS A 36 7.40 -12.76 -5.61
C LYS A 36 7.22 -14.27 -5.87
N LYS A 37 5.98 -14.68 -6.06
CA LYS A 37 5.59 -16.05 -6.44
C LYS A 37 4.45 -15.96 -7.43
N ASN A 38 4.38 -16.94 -8.33
CA ASN A 38 3.20 -17.07 -9.19
C ASN A 38 1.97 -17.33 -8.34
N SER A 39 0.94 -16.52 -8.52
CA SER A 39 -0.33 -16.64 -7.82
C SER A 39 -1.47 -16.29 -8.77
N LYS A 40 -2.65 -16.85 -8.49
CA LYS A 40 -3.87 -16.46 -9.19
C LYS A 40 -4.62 -15.45 -8.34
N PRO A 41 -5.16 -14.37 -8.94
CA PRO A 41 -5.97 -13.41 -8.22
C PRO A 41 -7.17 -14.11 -7.55
N GLN A 42 -7.34 -13.86 -6.25
CA GLN A 42 -8.45 -14.32 -5.42
C GLN A 42 -9.34 -13.14 -5.01
N TYR A 43 -8.71 -11.99 -4.82
CA TYR A 43 -9.37 -10.76 -4.43
C TYR A 43 -9.22 -9.70 -5.52
N ASP A 44 -10.30 -9.00 -5.79
CA ASP A 44 -10.25 -7.82 -6.66
C ASP A 44 -9.54 -6.68 -5.94
N ILE A 45 -9.82 -6.51 -4.65
CA ILE A 45 -9.22 -5.48 -3.81
C ILE A 45 -8.75 -6.07 -2.48
N LEU A 46 -7.50 -5.77 -2.11
CA LEU A 46 -6.96 -5.90 -0.76
C LEU A 46 -6.79 -4.52 -0.15
N ALA A 47 -7.47 -4.26 0.96
CA ALA A 47 -7.28 -3.05 1.76
C ALA A 47 -6.46 -3.38 3.03
N ILE A 48 -5.34 -2.69 3.22
CA ILE A 48 -4.46 -2.85 4.38
C ILE A 48 -4.54 -1.60 5.22
N VAL A 49 -5.18 -1.72 6.38
CA VAL A 49 -5.29 -0.63 7.35
C VAL A 49 -4.09 -0.64 8.28
N SER A 50 -3.52 0.53 8.49
CA SER A 50 -2.40 0.74 9.41
C SER A 50 -2.38 2.19 9.91
N GLY A 51 -1.49 2.48 10.84
CA GLY A 51 -1.30 3.81 11.39
C GLY A 51 -1.89 4.00 12.79
N PRO A 52 -1.69 5.19 13.39
CA PRO A 52 -2.17 5.50 14.74
C PRO A 52 -3.67 5.77 14.79
N GLU A 53 -4.24 5.61 15.97
CA GLU A 53 -5.59 6.11 16.26
C GLU A 53 -5.61 7.64 16.35
N PRO A 54 -6.72 8.31 16.01
CA PRO A 54 -7.98 7.75 15.47
C PRO A 54 -7.98 7.51 13.97
N GLN A 55 -6.89 7.87 13.28
CA GLN A 55 -6.83 7.84 11.80
C GLN A 55 -6.97 6.43 11.22
N ARG A 56 -6.49 5.42 11.94
CA ARG A 56 -6.66 4.01 11.57
C ARG A 56 -8.14 3.62 11.54
N SER A 57 -8.88 3.88 12.62
CA SER A 57 -10.32 3.55 12.70
C SER A 57 -11.17 4.35 11.71
N ILE A 58 -10.83 5.61 11.44
CA ILE A 58 -11.51 6.42 10.42
C ILE A 58 -11.28 5.80 9.02
N PHE A 59 -10.06 5.43 8.70
CA PHE A 59 -9.73 4.82 7.42
C PHE A 59 -10.42 3.46 7.23
N GLU A 60 -10.43 2.63 8.27
CA GLU A 60 -11.14 1.35 8.30
C GLU A 60 -12.63 1.52 7.98
N LYS A 61 -13.31 2.49 8.61
CA LYS A 61 -14.73 2.77 8.35
C LYS A 61 -14.99 3.21 6.90
N ILE A 62 -14.15 4.08 6.36
CA ILE A 62 -14.26 4.56 4.97
C ILE A 62 -14.12 3.38 4.00
N LEU A 63 -13.11 2.54 4.18
CA LEU A 63 -12.86 1.37 3.33
C LEU A 63 -14.00 0.37 3.42
N THR A 64 -14.43 0.00 4.63
CA THR A 64 -15.51 -0.97 4.84
C THR A 64 -16.80 -0.52 4.16
N SER A 65 -17.18 0.75 4.29
CA SER A 65 -18.41 1.31 3.70
C SER A 65 -18.43 1.24 2.16
N GLN A 66 -17.28 1.28 1.52
CA GLN A 66 -17.14 1.20 0.07
C GLN A 66 -16.97 -0.23 -0.42
N LEU A 67 -16.11 -1.02 0.26
CA LEU A 67 -15.81 -2.39 -0.12
C LEU A 67 -17.03 -3.32 -0.01
N ILE A 68 -17.90 -3.11 0.97
CA ILE A 68 -19.13 -3.93 1.11
C ILE A 68 -20.11 -3.77 -0.07
N LYS A 69 -20.01 -2.64 -0.79
CA LYS A 69 -20.81 -2.34 -1.99
C LYS A 69 -20.13 -2.80 -3.28
N HIS A 70 -18.90 -3.27 -3.19
CA HIS A 70 -18.16 -3.77 -4.34
C HIS A 70 -18.76 -5.10 -4.83
N LYS A 71 -18.62 -5.41 -6.14
CA LYS A 71 -19.28 -6.59 -6.72
C LYS A 71 -18.44 -7.87 -6.63
N LYS A 72 -17.13 -7.73 -6.50
CA LYS A 72 -16.19 -8.85 -6.47
C LYS A 72 -15.61 -9.04 -5.07
N GLU A 73 -14.97 -10.19 -4.82
CA GLU A 73 -14.36 -10.53 -3.54
C GLU A 73 -13.30 -9.51 -3.12
N CYS A 74 -13.41 -9.04 -1.87
CA CYS A 74 -12.49 -8.10 -1.25
C CYS A 74 -11.96 -8.64 0.08
N LEU A 75 -10.74 -8.24 0.43
CA LEU A 75 -10.14 -8.53 1.72
C LEU A 75 -9.77 -7.22 2.41
N LEU A 76 -10.21 -7.04 3.67
CA LEU A 76 -9.79 -5.96 4.55
C LEU A 76 -8.96 -6.52 5.70
N VAL A 77 -7.74 -6.01 5.88
CA VAL A 77 -6.86 -6.33 7.00
C VAL A 77 -6.77 -5.12 7.92
N GLN A 78 -7.25 -5.27 9.17
CA GLN A 78 -7.44 -4.15 10.11
C GLN A 78 -6.15 -3.66 10.78
N GLY A 79 -5.04 -4.43 10.70
CA GLY A 79 -3.78 -4.06 11.35
C GLY A 79 -3.85 -4.11 12.89
N LYS A 80 -4.58 -5.09 13.44
CA LYS A 80 -4.79 -5.31 14.89
C LYS A 80 -4.19 -6.66 15.30
N PRO A 81 -2.87 -6.77 15.54
CA PRO A 81 -2.19 -8.04 15.79
C PRO A 81 -2.64 -8.74 17.09
N GLU A 82 -3.09 -7.99 18.07
CA GLU A 82 -3.61 -8.49 19.35
C GLU A 82 -5.04 -9.06 19.26
N SER A 83 -5.73 -8.86 18.14
CA SER A 83 -7.09 -9.35 17.91
C SER A 83 -7.08 -10.59 17.01
N LYS A 84 -8.01 -11.50 17.22
CA LYS A 84 -8.26 -12.66 16.35
C LYS A 84 -9.63 -12.56 15.65
N TYR A 85 -10.02 -11.34 15.31
CA TYR A 85 -11.30 -11.11 14.64
C TYR A 85 -11.27 -11.57 13.18
N TYR A 86 -12.29 -12.27 12.77
CA TYR A 86 -12.60 -12.67 11.40
C TYR A 86 -14.10 -12.48 11.16
N ASP A 87 -14.44 -11.91 10.03
CA ASP A 87 -15.83 -11.78 9.59
C ASP A 87 -15.91 -11.84 8.06
N LYS A 88 -17.07 -12.23 7.54
CA LYS A 88 -17.38 -12.20 6.11
C LYS A 88 -18.77 -11.61 5.91
N ILE A 89 -18.83 -10.45 5.28
CA ILE A 89 -20.05 -9.70 4.98
C ILE A 89 -20.18 -9.63 3.46
N ASN A 90 -21.06 -10.43 2.88
CA ASN A 90 -21.22 -10.56 1.42
C ASN A 90 -19.87 -10.91 0.73
N ASN A 91 -19.40 -10.00 -0.11
CA ASN A 91 -18.13 -10.07 -0.84
C ASN A 91 -16.90 -9.66 -0.04
N LEU A 92 -17.07 -9.09 1.16
CA LEU A 92 -15.98 -8.54 1.97
C LEU A 92 -15.58 -9.51 3.08
N THR A 93 -14.35 -10.01 3.02
CA THR A 93 -13.72 -10.73 4.13
C THR A 93 -12.94 -9.71 4.97
N ILE A 94 -13.12 -9.74 6.29
CA ILE A 94 -12.43 -8.87 7.25
C ILE A 94 -11.57 -9.73 8.16
N LYS A 95 -10.30 -9.41 8.28
CA LYS A 95 -9.36 -10.04 9.21
C LYS A 95 -8.67 -9.00 10.06
N SER A 96 -8.55 -9.24 11.35
CA SER A 96 -7.86 -8.33 12.26
C SER A 96 -6.39 -8.17 11.91
N HIS A 97 -5.72 -9.26 11.58
CA HIS A 97 -4.29 -9.31 11.28
C HIS A 97 -3.96 -10.50 10.35
N LEU A 98 -2.84 -10.40 9.67
CA LEU A 98 -2.23 -11.48 8.90
C LEU A 98 -0.76 -11.61 9.31
N SER A 99 -0.27 -12.83 9.41
CA SER A 99 1.18 -13.08 9.51
C SER A 99 1.90 -12.57 8.25
N ALA A 100 3.22 -12.43 8.31
CA ALA A 100 4.00 -11.98 7.15
C ALA A 100 3.80 -12.88 5.92
N ILE A 101 3.70 -14.19 6.12
CA ILE A 101 3.47 -15.17 5.04
C ILE A 101 2.08 -15.00 4.43
N GLU A 102 1.06 -14.88 5.27
CA GLU A 102 -0.32 -14.66 4.81
C GLU A 102 -0.50 -13.32 4.11
N LEU A 103 0.16 -12.25 4.63
CA LEU A 103 0.10 -10.94 4.00
C LEU A 103 0.79 -10.94 2.63
N ASN A 104 1.97 -11.57 2.52
CA ASN A 104 2.63 -11.76 1.22
C ASN A 104 1.70 -12.46 0.23
N GLN A 105 1.06 -13.54 0.66
CA GLN A 105 0.13 -14.28 -0.20
C GLN A 105 -1.11 -13.47 -0.56
N ALA A 106 -1.67 -12.72 0.40
CA ALA A 106 -2.82 -11.85 0.16
C ALA A 106 -2.51 -10.75 -0.86
N ILE A 107 -1.34 -10.12 -0.75
CA ILE A 107 -0.87 -9.11 -1.71
C ILE A 107 -0.73 -9.75 -3.09
N LEU A 108 -0.07 -10.91 -3.20
CA LEU A 108 0.10 -11.60 -4.48
C LEU A 108 -1.23 -12.01 -5.12
N ASN A 109 -2.20 -12.44 -4.31
CA ASN A 109 -3.51 -12.90 -4.76
C ASN A 109 -4.52 -11.76 -4.98
N SER A 110 -4.09 -10.50 -4.97
CA SER A 110 -4.97 -9.35 -5.17
C SER A 110 -4.65 -8.60 -6.44
N GLU A 111 -5.68 -8.11 -7.14
CA GLU A 111 -5.53 -7.28 -8.34
C GLU A 111 -5.08 -5.87 -7.97
N LEU A 112 -5.72 -5.25 -6.98
CA LEU A 112 -5.47 -3.90 -6.52
C LEU A 112 -5.27 -3.86 -5.02
N ILE A 113 -4.25 -3.12 -4.57
CA ILE A 113 -3.99 -2.88 -3.14
C ILE A 113 -4.38 -1.45 -2.76
N ILE A 114 -5.00 -1.26 -1.60
CA ILE A 114 -5.25 0.05 -1.01
C ILE A 114 -4.56 0.07 0.36
N CYS A 115 -3.64 0.99 0.56
CA CYS A 115 -2.86 1.05 1.81
C CYS A 115 -2.35 2.44 2.12
N ARG A 116 -1.74 2.60 3.30
CA ARG A 116 -0.98 3.80 3.66
C ARG A 116 0.32 3.87 2.86
N SER A 117 0.82 5.08 2.66
CA SER A 117 2.07 5.36 1.96
C SER A 117 3.30 5.29 2.87
N GLY A 118 3.36 4.29 3.76
CA GLY A 118 4.55 4.03 4.56
C GLY A 118 5.68 3.43 3.71
N TYR A 119 6.92 3.87 3.94
CA TYR A 119 8.05 3.50 3.08
C TYR A 119 8.30 1.99 3.01
N LEU A 120 8.16 1.26 4.13
CA LEU A 120 8.27 -0.20 4.15
C LEU A 120 7.24 -0.87 3.24
N THR A 121 5.98 -0.39 3.26
CA THR A 121 4.93 -0.91 2.41
C THR A 121 5.21 -0.63 0.93
N ILE A 122 5.74 0.54 0.61
CA ILE A 122 6.16 0.91 -0.75
C ILE A 122 7.23 -0.05 -1.26
N MET A 123 8.28 -0.31 -0.46
CA MET A 123 9.33 -1.28 -0.83
C MET A 123 8.76 -2.68 -1.05
N ASP A 124 7.82 -3.12 -0.20
CA ASP A 124 7.16 -4.42 -0.35
C ASP A 124 6.36 -4.49 -1.67
N LEU A 125 5.59 -3.46 -2.00
CA LEU A 125 4.79 -3.39 -3.23
C LEU A 125 5.66 -3.38 -4.48
N ILE A 126 6.73 -2.61 -4.50
CA ILE A 126 7.71 -2.57 -5.61
C ILE A 126 8.35 -3.95 -5.79
N THR A 127 8.80 -4.58 -4.70
CA THR A 127 9.41 -5.92 -4.75
C THR A 127 8.44 -6.98 -5.29
N LEU A 128 7.15 -6.85 -5.01
CA LEU A 128 6.11 -7.76 -5.48
C LEU A 128 5.50 -7.35 -6.83
N GLU A 129 5.94 -6.23 -7.40
CA GLU A 129 5.42 -5.66 -8.65
C GLU A 129 3.88 -5.51 -8.62
N LYS A 130 3.37 -4.93 -7.53
CA LYS A 130 1.93 -4.76 -7.31
C LYS A 130 1.50 -3.30 -7.41
N ASN A 131 0.44 -3.06 -8.16
CA ASN A 131 -0.20 -1.77 -8.23
C ASN A 131 -0.95 -1.44 -6.94
N ALA A 132 -0.90 -0.18 -6.53
CA ALA A 132 -1.58 0.26 -5.33
C ALA A 132 -2.13 1.69 -5.42
N ILE A 133 -3.14 1.93 -4.59
CA ILE A 133 -3.63 3.26 -4.23
C ILE A 133 -3.05 3.60 -2.87
N LEU A 134 -2.19 4.58 -2.84
CA LEU A 134 -1.59 5.11 -1.63
C LEU A 134 -2.52 6.17 -1.03
N VAL A 135 -2.89 5.98 0.23
CA VAL A 135 -3.76 6.89 0.97
C VAL A 135 -2.99 7.36 2.21
N PRO A 136 -2.28 8.50 2.15
CA PRO A 136 -1.47 8.98 3.27
C PRO A 136 -2.33 9.22 4.51
N THR A 137 -1.74 9.01 5.69
CA THR A 137 -2.35 9.41 6.94
C THR A 137 -2.35 10.93 7.02
N PRO A 138 -3.52 11.59 7.21
CA PRO A 138 -3.57 13.04 7.32
C PRO A 138 -2.65 13.58 8.41
N GLY A 139 -1.82 14.56 8.05
CA GLY A 139 -0.85 15.19 8.96
C GLY A 139 0.47 14.42 9.11
N GLN A 140 0.67 13.30 8.44
CA GLN A 140 1.99 12.64 8.35
C GLN A 140 2.72 13.09 7.08
N THR A 141 3.55 14.12 7.22
CA THR A 141 4.24 14.79 6.11
C THR A 141 5.07 13.85 5.24
N GLU A 142 5.75 12.87 5.84
CA GLU A 142 6.48 11.84 5.10
C GLU A 142 5.56 11.04 4.18
N GLN A 143 4.42 10.57 4.69
CA GLN A 143 3.47 9.78 3.89
C GLN A 143 2.82 10.63 2.80
N GLU A 144 2.49 11.87 3.08
CA GLU A 144 1.92 12.80 2.11
C GLU A 144 2.93 13.08 0.99
N TYR A 145 4.19 13.32 1.34
CA TYR A 145 5.27 13.49 0.37
C TYR A 145 5.46 12.25 -0.51
N LEU A 146 5.61 11.06 0.10
CA LEU A 146 5.83 9.81 -0.64
C LEU A 146 4.68 9.50 -1.61
N ALA A 147 3.43 9.66 -1.18
CA ALA A 147 2.27 9.42 -2.03
C ALA A 147 2.22 10.39 -3.22
N GLN A 148 2.55 11.67 -3.01
CA GLN A 148 2.60 12.66 -4.08
C GLN A 148 3.76 12.41 -5.04
N TYR A 149 4.94 12.13 -4.51
CA TYR A 149 6.14 11.86 -5.29
C TYR A 149 5.94 10.65 -6.21
N LEU A 150 5.55 9.50 -5.64
CA LEU A 150 5.36 8.27 -6.40
C LEU A 150 4.19 8.33 -7.40
N SER A 151 3.21 9.19 -7.14
CA SER A 151 2.14 9.45 -8.11
C SER A 151 2.61 10.29 -9.30
N LYS A 152 3.51 11.26 -9.08
CA LYS A 152 4.15 12.02 -10.17
C LYS A 152 5.05 11.15 -11.03
N GLU A 153 5.75 10.19 -10.41
CA GLU A 153 6.58 9.21 -11.12
C GLU A 153 5.75 8.09 -11.81
N ASN A 154 4.41 8.15 -11.74
CA ASN A 154 3.49 7.14 -12.29
C ASN A 154 3.69 5.72 -11.74
N LEU A 155 4.27 5.57 -10.55
CA LEU A 155 4.48 4.28 -9.92
C LEU A 155 3.24 3.81 -9.14
N PHE A 156 2.54 4.73 -8.46
CA PHE A 156 1.34 4.44 -7.68
C PHE A 156 0.30 5.55 -7.84
N GLN A 157 -0.96 5.21 -7.59
CA GLN A 157 -2.01 6.23 -7.45
C GLN A 157 -1.97 6.84 -6.05
N ASN A 158 -2.30 8.15 -5.96
CA ASN A 158 -2.46 8.84 -4.70
C ASN A 158 -3.89 9.33 -4.53
N GLN A 159 -4.53 9.02 -3.41
CA GLN A 159 -5.80 9.61 -3.02
C GLN A 159 -5.79 10.12 -1.57
N ASN A 160 -6.44 11.26 -1.36
CA ASN A 160 -6.62 11.78 -0.01
C ASN A 160 -7.70 10.97 0.74
N GLN A 161 -7.45 10.66 2.02
CA GLN A 161 -8.38 9.88 2.84
C GLN A 161 -9.80 10.47 2.86
N LYS A 162 -9.94 11.80 2.94
CA LYS A 162 -11.24 12.50 3.02
C LYS A 162 -12.11 12.27 1.78
N ASN A 163 -11.49 12.20 0.62
CA ASN A 163 -12.15 12.11 -0.68
C ASN A 163 -11.92 10.74 -1.36
N LEU A 164 -11.52 9.73 -0.59
CA LEU A 164 -11.26 8.39 -1.12
C LEU A 164 -12.49 7.82 -1.82
N SER A 165 -12.30 7.46 -3.10
CA SER A 165 -13.31 6.78 -3.91
C SER A 165 -12.69 5.59 -4.64
N ILE A 166 -13.03 4.39 -4.19
CA ILE A 166 -12.51 3.14 -4.75
C ILE A 166 -12.95 2.98 -6.23
N SER A 167 -14.18 3.35 -6.54
CA SER A 167 -14.70 3.24 -7.91
C SER A 167 -13.99 4.15 -8.92
N ILE A 168 -13.58 5.34 -8.50
CA ILE A 168 -12.79 6.26 -9.34
C ILE A 168 -11.37 5.71 -9.51
N ALA A 169 -10.78 5.26 -8.44
CA ALA A 169 -9.42 4.74 -8.44
C ALA A 169 -9.25 3.49 -9.32
N GLN A 170 -10.22 2.58 -9.31
CA GLN A 170 -10.18 1.41 -10.19
C GLN A 170 -10.18 1.78 -11.67
N LYS A 171 -11.02 2.73 -12.08
CA LYS A 171 -11.04 3.22 -13.47
C LYS A 171 -9.71 3.84 -13.89
N GLN A 172 -9.03 4.50 -12.95
CA GLN A 172 -7.72 5.10 -13.21
C GLN A 172 -6.60 4.04 -13.20
N SER A 173 -6.72 2.95 -12.44
CA SER A 173 -5.70 1.90 -12.37
C SER A 173 -5.50 1.14 -13.69
N GLU A 174 -6.51 1.12 -14.55
CA GLU A 174 -6.41 0.55 -15.90
C GLU A 174 -5.38 1.29 -16.79
N HIS A 175 -5.01 2.52 -16.44
CA HIS A 175 -4.08 3.37 -17.18
C HIS A 175 -2.66 3.39 -16.59
N PHE A 176 -2.45 2.81 -15.41
CA PHE A 176 -1.11 2.72 -14.83
C PHE A 176 -0.31 1.61 -15.49
N VAL A 177 0.93 1.92 -15.84
CA VAL A 177 1.89 0.96 -16.41
C VAL A 177 2.03 -0.21 -15.42
N LYS A 178 1.80 -1.44 -15.90
CA LYS A 178 2.18 -2.62 -15.12
C LYS A 178 3.68 -2.50 -14.85
N LEU A 179 4.06 -2.55 -13.58
CA LEU A 179 5.45 -2.73 -13.18
C LEU A 179 5.88 -4.10 -13.72
N SER A 180 6.46 -4.12 -14.92
CA SER A 180 6.92 -5.33 -15.62
C SER A 180 8.45 -5.34 -15.69
#